data_b38c655907852175946579073b05f22f
#
_entry.id   b38c655907852175946579073b05f22f
#
_cell.length_a   1.000
_cell.length_b   1.000
_cell.length_c   1.000
_cell.angle_alpha   90.00
_cell.angle_beta   90.00
_cell.angle_gamma   90.00
#
_symmetry.space_group_name_H-M   'P 1'
#
loop_
_entity.id
_entity.type
_entity.pdbx_description
1 polymer ?
#
loop_
_entity_poly.entity_id
_entity_poly.type
_entity_poly.pdbx_seq_one_letter_code
_entity_poly.pdbx_strand_id
1 'polypeptide(L)'
;MEKEKIMKKSKKATGIAEAMVVMMVILTGVTGMYKIYSASVRLEAGTTNKIKAIQIAKEXMEAITSIRNTNWILFGSDYKNCWNTLNYDSXCISNTSPVKIAENGKYIIYKDTNNRWKLHLPTGIGSYEYSDTDYRNQFRIGIDNDXFYTATXTTTNLKPIFTREIQVNYLDTSNPTDGADSNDEKIRVKSIVQWVDASSNNTRRVELETILSNWEG
;
A
#
# COMPACT_ATOMS: atom_id res chain seq x y z
N MET A 1 23.74 72.92 31.26
CA MET A 1 23.83 71.58 31.91
C MET A 1 22.52 70.84 31.89
N GLU A 2 21.37 71.45 32.09
CA GLU A 2 20.05 70.83 32.13
C GLU A 2 19.60 70.28 30.74
N LYS A 3 19.83 71.01 29.65
CA LYS A 3 19.50 70.55 28.27
C LYS A 3 20.29 69.35 27.83
N GLU A 4 21.55 69.21 28.26
CA GLU A 4 22.43 68.13 27.94
C GLU A 4 21.98 66.81 28.68
N LYS A 5 21.46 66.94 29.89
CA LYS A 5 20.98 65.86 30.70
C LYS A 5 19.65 65.29 30.14
N ILE A 6 18.77 66.13 29.59
CA ILE A 6 17.50 65.73 28.96
C ILE A 6 17.78 65.01 27.64
N MET A 7 18.74 65.49 26.84
CA MET A 7 19.12 64.78 25.56
C MET A 7 19.74 63.41 25.81
N LYS A 8 20.53 63.22 26.86
CA LYS A 8 21.10 61.90 27.21
C LYS A 8 20.03 60.91 27.64
N LYS A 9 19.00 61.35 28.33
CA LYS A 9 17.89 60.49 28.77
C LYS A 9 17.01 60.04 27.60
N SER A 10 16.78 60.89 26.61
CA SER A 10 16.04 60.58 25.38
C SER A 10 16.75 59.53 24.55
N LYS A 11 18.09 59.59 24.40
CA LYS A 11 18.87 58.61 23.64
C LYS A 11 18.85 57.21 24.26
N LYS A 12 18.82 57.07 25.56
CA LYS A 12 18.74 55.77 26.25
C LYS A 12 17.34 55.15 26.10
N ALA A 13 16.30 55.94 26.13
CA ALA A 13 14.93 55.45 25.95
C ALA A 13 14.69 54.95 24.49
N THR A 14 15.27 55.63 23.51
CA THR A 14 15.18 55.25 22.10
C THR A 14 15.90 53.88 21.86
N GLY A 15 17.04 53.64 22.46
CA GLY A 15 17.79 52.41 22.34
C GLY A 15 17.03 51.18 22.87
N ILE A 16 16.27 51.35 23.97
CA ILE A 16 15.46 50.24 24.51
C ILE A 16 14.31 49.90 23.56
N ALA A 17 13.61 50.89 23.04
CA ALA A 17 12.50 50.72 22.11
C ALA A 17 12.99 49.99 20.82
N GLU A 18 14.14 50.37 20.31
CA GLU A 18 14.76 49.76 19.14
C GLU A 18 15.10 48.30 19.42
N ALA A 19 15.68 47.99 20.57
CA ALA A 19 16.01 46.61 20.96
C ALA A 19 14.72 45.73 21.05
N MET A 20 13.63 46.29 21.57
CA MET A 20 12.35 45.55 21.65
C MET A 20 11.79 45.24 20.26
N VAL A 21 11.86 46.20 19.34
CA VAL A 21 11.40 45.98 17.95
C VAL A 21 12.24 44.87 17.27
N VAL A 22 13.57 44.94 17.43
CA VAL A 22 14.47 43.91 16.85
C VAL A 22 14.13 42.51 17.40
N MET A 23 13.92 42.38 18.71
CA MET A 23 13.54 41.14 19.36
C MET A 23 12.21 40.63 18.82
N MET A 24 11.22 41.50 18.63
CA MET A 24 9.91 41.10 18.05
C MET A 24 10.06 40.53 16.63
N VAL A 25 10.88 41.20 15.80
CA VAL A 25 11.13 40.74 14.42
C VAL A 25 11.82 39.38 14.42
N ILE A 26 12.83 39.20 15.29
CA ILE A 26 13.55 37.92 15.40
C ILE A 26 12.58 36.81 15.84
N LEU A 27 11.79 37.04 16.87
CA LEU A 27 10.84 36.05 17.40
C LEU A 27 9.80 35.66 16.35
N THR A 28 9.24 36.61 15.61
CA THR A 28 8.28 36.30 14.54
C THR A 28 8.95 35.52 13.40
N GLY A 29 10.19 35.84 13.05
CA GLY A 29 10.97 35.13 12.06
C GLY A 29 11.23 33.68 12.46
N VAL A 30 11.69 33.45 13.68
CA VAL A 30 11.99 32.09 14.20
C VAL A 30 10.71 31.25 14.27
N THR A 31 9.60 31.82 14.77
CA THR A 31 8.33 31.07 14.82
C THR A 31 7.81 30.73 13.43
N GLY A 32 7.99 31.59 12.45
CA GLY A 32 7.65 31.34 11.05
C GLY A 32 8.45 30.17 10.49
N MET A 33 9.76 30.19 10.67
CA MET A 33 10.64 29.09 10.20
C MET A 33 10.28 27.75 10.86
N TYR A 34 9.98 27.76 12.15
CA TYR A 34 9.59 26.54 12.87
C TYR A 34 8.30 25.94 12.31
N LYS A 35 7.30 26.76 11.97
CA LYS A 35 6.05 26.29 11.37
C LYS A 35 6.30 25.65 10.00
N ILE A 36 7.13 26.28 9.15
CA ILE A 36 7.47 25.74 7.83
C ILE A 36 8.21 24.40 7.98
N TYR A 37 9.19 24.33 8.86
CA TYR A 37 9.96 23.11 9.13
C TYR A 37 9.03 21.97 9.59
N SER A 38 8.17 22.24 10.55
CA SER A 38 7.22 21.25 11.08
C SER A 38 6.26 20.74 10.00
N ALA A 39 5.75 21.62 9.14
CA ALA A 39 4.90 21.24 8.02
C ALA A 39 5.66 20.37 7.01
N SER A 40 6.91 20.72 6.72
CA SER A 40 7.76 19.98 5.78
C SER A 40 8.01 18.53 6.25
N VAL A 41 8.31 18.34 7.54
CA VAL A 41 8.53 17.00 8.12
C VAL A 41 7.27 16.14 8.01
N ARG A 42 6.10 16.71 8.25
CA ARG A 42 4.81 15.98 8.11
C ARG A 42 4.55 15.57 6.66
N LEU A 43 4.81 16.46 5.71
CA LEU A 43 4.64 16.17 4.27
C LEU A 43 5.61 15.08 3.82
N GLU A 44 6.84 15.11 4.28
CA GLU A 44 7.86 14.11 3.97
C GLU A 44 7.41 12.72 4.42
N ALA A 45 6.91 12.59 5.65
CA ALA A 45 6.42 11.31 6.18
C ALA A 45 5.25 10.78 5.34
N GLY A 46 4.30 11.65 4.96
CA GLY A 46 3.16 11.27 4.12
C GLY A 46 3.58 10.80 2.74
N THR A 47 4.51 11.52 2.12
CA THR A 47 5.04 11.18 0.78
C THR A 47 5.82 9.86 0.82
N THR A 48 6.63 9.65 1.83
CA THR A 48 7.39 8.41 2.03
C THR A 48 6.45 7.21 2.14
N ASN A 49 5.39 7.30 2.94
CA ASN A 49 4.42 6.22 3.07
C ASN A 49 3.69 5.94 1.75
N LYS A 50 3.36 6.98 0.99
CA LYS A 50 2.72 6.82 -0.32
C LYS A 50 3.64 6.09 -1.31
N ILE A 51 4.93 6.45 -1.34
CA ILE A 51 5.93 5.78 -2.21
C ILE A 51 6.05 4.30 -1.82
N LYS A 52 6.16 4.01 -0.52
CA LYS A 52 6.20 2.62 -0.03
C LYS A 52 4.94 1.85 -0.43
N ALA A 53 3.77 2.46 -0.28
CA ALA A 53 2.50 1.82 -0.66
C ALA A 53 2.44 1.50 -2.16
N ILE A 54 2.96 2.38 -3.01
CA ILE A 54 3.03 2.14 -4.45
C ILE A 54 3.98 0.96 -4.74
N GLN A 55 5.13 0.90 -4.09
CA GLN A 55 6.09 -0.21 -4.26
C GLN A 55 5.49 -1.54 -3.82
N ILE A 56 4.79 -1.56 -2.68
CA ILE A 56 4.09 -2.74 -2.17
C ILE A 56 3.00 -3.17 -3.16
N ALA A 57 2.25 -2.22 -3.73
CA ALA A 57 1.21 -2.52 -4.71
C ALA A 57 1.79 -3.07 -6.02
N LYS A 58 2.94 -2.56 -6.47
CA LYS A 58 3.66 -3.10 -7.65
C LYS A 58 4.14 -4.52 -7.43
N GLU A 59 4.71 -4.81 -6.28
CA GLU A 59 5.09 -6.18 -5.91
C GLU A 59 3.91 -7.17 -6.05
N UNK A 60 2.86 -6.80 -5.71
CA UNK A 60 1.79 -7.48 -5.77
C UNK A 60 1.42 -7.83 -7.05
N MET A 61 1.45 -6.86 -7.98
CA MET A 61 1.15 -7.00 -9.41
C MET A 61 2.15 -7.96 -10.09
N GLU A 62 3.40 -7.81 -9.79
CA GLU A 62 4.45 -8.71 -10.30
C GLU A 62 4.26 -10.14 -9.79
N ALA A 63 3.87 -10.30 -8.55
CA ALA A 63 3.66 -11.61 -7.95
C ALA A 63 2.49 -12.37 -8.62
N ILE A 64 1.36 -11.71 -8.86
CA ILE A 64 0.22 -12.37 -9.53
C ILE A 64 0.56 -12.68 -11.00
N THR A 65 1.30 -11.82 -11.67
CA THR A 65 1.80 -12.09 -13.01
C THR A 65 2.74 -13.29 -12.99
N SER A 66 3.59 -13.38 -11.99
CA SER A 66 4.49 -14.54 -11.80
C SER A 66 3.71 -15.83 -11.57
N ILE A 67 2.60 -15.80 -10.81
CA ILE A 67 1.73 -16.97 -10.62
C ILE A 67 1.17 -17.43 -11.96
N ARG A 68 0.59 -16.50 -12.76
CA ARG A 68 0.06 -16.81 -14.10
C ARG A 68 1.13 -17.42 -15.00
N ASN A 69 2.31 -16.81 -15.07
CA ASN A 69 3.40 -17.27 -15.91
C ASN A 69 3.92 -18.64 -15.46
N THR A 70 3.99 -18.88 -14.15
CA THR A 70 4.40 -20.18 -13.61
C THR A 70 3.38 -21.25 -13.98
N ASN A 71 2.08 -20.96 -13.90
CA ASN A 71 1.03 -21.88 -14.35
C ASN A 71 1.21 -22.25 -15.83
N TRP A 72 1.50 -21.26 -16.70
CA TRP A 72 1.75 -21.52 -18.13
C TRP A 72 2.94 -22.47 -18.34
N ILE A 73 4.03 -22.26 -17.60
CA ILE A 73 5.24 -23.08 -17.74
C ILE A 73 4.99 -24.49 -17.21
N LEU A 74 4.35 -24.62 -16.03
CA LEU A 74 4.11 -25.91 -15.41
C LEU A 74 3.09 -26.76 -16.18
N PHE A 75 2.09 -26.10 -16.78
CA PHE A 75 0.94 -26.77 -17.39
C PHE A 75 0.86 -26.49 -18.90
N GLY A 76 2.01 -26.42 -19.58
CA GLY A 76 2.08 -26.11 -21.00
C GLY A 76 1.30 -27.06 -21.92
N SER A 77 0.99 -28.29 -21.47
CA SER A 77 0.15 -29.21 -22.22
C SER A 77 -1.32 -28.80 -22.27
N ASP A 78 -1.78 -28.00 -21.29
CA ASP A 78 -3.17 -27.52 -21.22
C ASP A 78 -3.23 -26.15 -20.56
N TYR A 79 -2.46 -25.21 -21.10
CA TYR A 79 -2.37 -23.86 -20.53
C TYR A 79 -3.73 -23.14 -20.51
N LYS A 80 -4.62 -23.44 -21.47
CA LYS A 80 -5.94 -22.81 -21.55
C LYS A 80 -6.78 -23.05 -20.30
N ASN A 81 -6.73 -24.26 -19.75
CA ASN A 81 -7.50 -24.60 -18.57
C ASN A 81 -6.75 -24.31 -17.28
N CYS A 82 -5.42 -24.16 -17.33
CA CYS A 82 -4.57 -24.09 -16.15
C CYS A 82 -4.02 -22.71 -15.83
N TRP A 83 -4.12 -21.73 -16.72
CA TRP A 83 -3.47 -20.42 -16.53
C TRP A 83 -3.92 -19.68 -15.26
N ASN A 84 -5.19 -19.88 -14.87
CA ASN A 84 -5.82 -19.21 -13.72
C ASN A 84 -6.02 -20.16 -12.53
N THR A 85 -5.30 -21.29 -12.51
CA THR A 85 -5.43 -22.23 -11.39
C THR A 85 -4.82 -21.67 -10.12
N LEU A 86 -5.46 -21.95 -8.98
CA LEU A 86 -5.04 -21.44 -7.68
C LEU A 86 -3.90 -22.30 -7.14
N ASN A 87 -2.80 -21.65 -6.79
CA ASN A 87 -1.67 -22.28 -6.09
C ASN A 87 -1.09 -23.49 -6.81
N TYR A 88 -1.09 -23.45 -8.16
CA TYR A 88 -0.48 -24.48 -9.03
C TYR A 88 -1.19 -25.84 -8.94
N ASP A 89 -2.51 -25.82 -8.86
CA ASP A 89 -3.32 -27.04 -8.78
C ASP A 89 -3.30 -27.80 -10.11
N SER A 90 -2.76 -29.02 -10.13
CA SER A 90 -2.66 -29.88 -11.31
C SER A 90 -3.95 -30.56 -11.75
N UNK A 91 -4.80 -30.36 -11.08
CA UNK A 91 -5.95 -30.73 -11.40
C UNK A 91 -6.50 -30.18 -12.52
N CYS A 92 -6.14 -29.15 -12.92
CA CYS A 92 -6.55 -28.42 -14.13
C CYS A 92 -6.31 -29.19 -15.44
N ILE A 93 -5.23 -29.96 -15.55
CA ILE A 93 -4.91 -30.72 -16.78
C ILE A 93 -5.99 -31.76 -17.12
N SER A 94 -6.51 -32.41 -16.10
CA SER A 94 -7.55 -33.44 -16.30
C SER A 94 -8.96 -32.88 -16.29
N ASN A 95 -9.08 -31.58 -16.06
CA ASN A 95 -10.35 -30.85 -15.87
C ASN A 95 -11.27 -31.54 -14.84
N THR A 96 -10.66 -32.15 -13.81
CA THR A 96 -11.40 -32.79 -12.72
C THR A 96 -11.56 -31.84 -11.56
N SER A 97 -12.43 -30.82 -11.77
CA SER A 97 -12.76 -29.79 -10.78
C SER A 97 -11.53 -29.04 -10.24
N PRO A 98 -10.74 -28.41 -11.11
CA PRO A 98 -9.56 -27.67 -10.64
C PRO A 98 -9.96 -26.49 -9.75
N VAL A 99 -9.14 -26.21 -8.75
CA VAL A 99 -9.34 -25.04 -7.91
C VAL A 99 -8.81 -23.82 -8.66
N LYS A 100 -9.71 -23.02 -9.17
CA LYS A 100 -9.36 -21.77 -9.88
C LYS A 100 -9.37 -20.57 -8.93
N ILE A 101 -8.73 -19.50 -9.35
CA ILE A 101 -8.82 -18.20 -8.67
C ILE A 101 -10.29 -17.77 -8.77
N ALA A 102 -10.95 -17.56 -7.62
CA ALA A 102 -12.38 -17.28 -7.58
C ALA A 102 -12.70 -15.88 -8.11
N GLU A 103 -13.84 -15.76 -8.78
CA GLU A 103 -14.37 -14.45 -9.15
C GLU A 103 -14.68 -13.63 -7.89
N ASN A 104 -14.45 -12.35 -7.95
CA ASN A 104 -14.58 -11.42 -6.81
C ASN A 104 -13.73 -11.84 -5.60
N GLY A 105 -12.75 -12.72 -5.82
CA GLY A 105 -11.85 -13.19 -4.78
C GLY A 105 -10.97 -12.06 -4.23
N LYS A 106 -10.80 -12.05 -2.92
CA LYS A 106 -9.96 -11.09 -2.21
C LYS A 106 -8.88 -11.86 -1.47
N TYR A 107 -7.66 -11.74 -1.92
CA TYR A 107 -6.57 -12.64 -1.55
C TYR A 107 -5.46 -11.92 -0.80
N ILE A 108 -4.85 -12.67 0.11
CA ILE A 108 -3.53 -12.38 0.67
C ILE A 108 -2.51 -13.08 -0.23
N ILE A 109 -1.42 -12.39 -0.57
CA ILE A 109 -0.34 -12.98 -1.34
C ILE A 109 0.89 -13.16 -0.44
N TYR A 110 1.53 -14.32 -0.55
CA TYR A 110 2.68 -14.68 0.27
C TYR A 110 3.60 -15.62 -0.51
N LYS A 111 4.80 -15.85 0.00
CA LYS A 111 5.72 -16.85 -0.55
C LYS A 111 5.69 -18.11 0.28
N ASP A 112 5.66 -19.27 -0.37
CA ASP A 112 5.77 -20.56 0.31
C ASP A 112 7.23 -20.89 0.65
N THR A 113 7.45 -22.05 1.27
CA THR A 113 8.79 -22.52 1.66
C THR A 113 9.72 -22.77 0.46
N ASN A 114 9.17 -22.88 -0.74
CA ASN A 114 9.92 -23.04 -1.99
C ASN A 114 10.12 -21.71 -2.71
N ASN A 115 9.87 -20.60 -2.03
CA ASN A 115 9.99 -19.23 -2.56
C ASN A 115 9.05 -18.95 -3.75
N ARG A 116 7.94 -19.69 -3.86
CA ARG A 116 6.92 -19.47 -4.89
C ARG A 116 5.78 -18.64 -4.36
N TRP A 117 5.27 -17.72 -5.15
CA TRP A 117 4.13 -16.90 -4.80
C TRP A 117 2.85 -17.71 -4.72
N LYS A 118 2.07 -17.53 -3.67
CA LYS A 118 0.78 -18.18 -3.47
C LYS A 118 -0.28 -17.20 -3.04
N LEU A 119 -1.53 -17.54 -3.32
CA LEU A 119 -2.71 -16.79 -2.91
C LEU A 119 -3.44 -17.54 -1.80
N HIS A 120 -3.85 -16.81 -0.77
CA HIS A 120 -4.68 -17.34 0.32
C HIS A 120 -5.96 -16.53 0.39
N LEU A 121 -7.09 -17.21 0.37
CA LEU A 121 -8.41 -16.59 0.54
C LEU A 121 -8.73 -16.54 2.04
N PRO A 122 -8.70 -15.37 2.66
CA PRO A 122 -9.01 -15.28 4.09
C PRO A 122 -10.49 -15.53 4.35
N THR A 123 -10.80 -15.96 5.56
CA THR A 123 -12.17 -16.26 5.97
C THR A 123 -12.54 -15.46 7.21
N GLY A 124 -13.84 -15.28 7.44
CA GLY A 124 -14.34 -14.64 8.66
C GLY A 124 -14.16 -13.12 8.69
N ILE A 125 -14.02 -12.47 7.54
CA ILE A 125 -13.89 -11.02 7.48
C ILE A 125 -15.26 -10.40 7.27
N GLY A 126 -15.71 -9.59 8.22
CA GLY A 126 -17.01 -8.92 8.14
C GLY A 126 -17.03 -7.76 7.15
N SER A 127 -15.94 -7.02 7.07
CA SER A 127 -15.83 -5.88 6.15
C SER A 127 -14.40 -5.75 5.60
N TYR A 128 -14.29 -5.49 4.31
CA TYR A 128 -13.00 -5.31 3.63
C TYR A 128 -12.58 -3.84 3.64
N GLU A 129 -12.65 -3.22 4.81
CA GLU A 129 -12.23 -1.84 5.00
C GLU A 129 -11.15 -1.76 6.08
N TYR A 130 -10.27 -0.79 5.97
CA TYR A 130 -9.16 -0.60 6.93
C TYR A 130 -9.66 -0.38 8.37
N SER A 131 -10.89 0.10 8.55
CA SER A 131 -11.51 0.27 9.87
C SER A 131 -11.77 -1.05 10.59
N ASP A 132 -11.98 -2.14 9.83
CA ASP A 132 -12.27 -3.47 10.37
C ASP A 132 -10.99 -4.10 10.95
N THR A 133 -11.09 -4.63 12.16
CA THR A 133 -9.94 -5.22 12.87
C THR A 133 -9.53 -6.56 12.26
N ASP A 134 -10.50 -7.38 11.85
CA ASP A 134 -10.22 -8.68 11.24
C ASP A 134 -9.54 -8.50 9.89
N TYR A 135 -10.01 -7.52 9.11
CA TYR A 135 -9.36 -7.13 7.86
C TYR A 135 -7.89 -6.73 8.12
N ARG A 136 -7.65 -5.80 9.06
CA ARG A 136 -6.28 -5.36 9.35
C ARG A 136 -5.39 -6.52 9.81
N ASN A 137 -5.92 -7.40 10.64
CA ASN A 137 -5.13 -8.53 11.16
C ASN A 137 -4.75 -9.51 10.08
N GLN A 138 -5.65 -9.78 9.13
CA GLN A 138 -5.39 -10.78 8.07
C GLN A 138 -4.62 -10.21 6.89
N PHE A 139 -4.89 -8.96 6.50
CA PHE A 139 -4.25 -8.36 5.32
C PHE A 139 -3.00 -7.54 5.65
N ARG A 140 -2.63 -7.41 6.91
CA ARG A 140 -1.44 -6.65 7.30
C ARG A 140 -0.18 -7.27 6.71
N ILE A 141 0.77 -6.40 6.38
CA ILE A 141 2.09 -6.82 5.95
C ILE A 141 3.11 -6.40 7.01
N GLY A 142 4.01 -7.31 7.33
CA GLY A 142 5.17 -7.04 8.17
C GLY A 142 6.43 -7.01 7.34
N ILE A 143 7.54 -6.84 8.01
CA ILE A 143 8.87 -6.97 7.39
C ILE A 143 9.51 -8.18 8.05
N ASP A 144 10.01 -9.09 7.24
CA ASP A 144 10.70 -10.27 7.74
C ASP A 144 12.14 -9.92 8.16
N ASN A 145 12.89 -10.93 8.59
CA ASN A 145 14.26 -10.76 9.07
C ASN A 145 15.24 -10.33 7.96
N ASP A 146 14.83 -10.52 6.70
CA ASP A 146 15.64 -10.16 5.54
C ASP A 146 15.23 -8.81 4.87
N UNK A 147 13.99 -8.21 5.51
CA UNK A 147 13.69 -6.99 5.11
C UNK A 147 12.74 -6.92 4.11
N PHE A 148 12.28 -7.98 3.80
CA PHE A 148 11.25 -8.03 2.77
C PHE A 148 9.86 -7.92 3.36
N TYR A 149 8.95 -7.31 2.60
CA TYR A 149 7.56 -7.23 3.00
C TYR A 149 6.90 -8.60 2.87
N THR A 150 6.28 -9.08 3.95
CA THR A 150 5.64 -10.38 4.00
C THR A 150 4.28 -10.30 4.68
N ALA A 151 3.36 -11.18 4.26
CA ALA A 151 2.03 -11.33 4.87
C ALA A 151 1.99 -12.42 5.95
N THR A 152 3.14 -13.10 6.23
CA THR A 152 3.17 -14.16 7.23
C THR A 152 3.11 -13.61 8.66
N UNK A 153 2.42 -14.10 9.28
CA UNK A 153 2.14 -13.69 10.51
C UNK A 153 3.15 -13.88 11.53
N THR A 154 4.13 -14.49 11.24
CA THR A 154 5.22 -14.78 12.17
C THR A 154 6.15 -13.59 12.41
N THR A 155 5.86 -12.44 11.88
CA THR A 155 6.67 -11.25 12.07
C THR A 155 6.37 -10.61 13.42
N THR A 156 7.22 -10.86 14.38
CA THR A 156 6.99 -10.54 15.79
C THR A 156 7.28 -9.09 16.19
N ASN A 157 7.84 -8.24 15.36
CA ASN A 157 8.43 -7.00 15.89
C ASN A 157 8.15 -5.71 15.13
N LEU A 158 7.21 -5.68 14.19
CA LEU A 158 6.96 -4.44 13.46
C LEU A 158 5.49 -4.01 13.58
N LYS A 159 5.30 -2.76 13.91
CA LYS A 159 3.96 -2.16 13.86
C LYS A 159 3.51 -2.17 12.40
N PRO A 160 2.58 -3.02 12.01
CA PRO A 160 2.16 -3.07 10.61
C PRO A 160 1.43 -1.78 10.27
N ILE A 161 2.04 -1.00 9.41
CA ILE A 161 1.46 0.26 8.94
C ILE A 161 0.51 0.00 7.78
N PHE A 162 0.82 -1.01 6.95
CA PHE A 162 0.12 -1.25 5.69
C PHE A 162 -0.68 -2.54 5.73
N THR A 163 -1.83 -2.53 5.06
CA THR A 163 -2.53 -3.74 4.62
C THR A 163 -2.39 -3.87 3.12
N ARG A 164 -2.39 -5.11 2.61
CA ARG A 164 -2.29 -5.40 1.17
C ARG A 164 -3.29 -6.47 0.77
N GLU A 165 -4.17 -6.11 -0.15
CA GLU A 165 -5.24 -6.97 -0.68
C GLU A 165 -5.09 -7.09 -2.19
N ILE A 166 -5.25 -8.30 -2.70
CA ILE A 166 -5.40 -8.55 -4.15
C ILE A 166 -6.87 -8.89 -4.40
N GLN A 167 -7.51 -8.13 -5.29
CA GLN A 167 -8.87 -8.44 -5.76
C GLN A 167 -8.80 -8.95 -7.19
N VAL A 168 -9.59 -9.99 -7.48
CA VAL A 168 -9.65 -10.59 -8.81
C VAL A 168 -11.09 -10.58 -9.28
N ASN A 169 -11.32 -10.09 -10.51
CA ASN A 169 -12.62 -10.11 -11.18
C ASN A 169 -12.44 -10.63 -12.60
N TYR A 170 -13.27 -11.56 -13.01
CA TYR A 170 -13.26 -12.05 -14.39
C TYR A 170 -13.89 -11.02 -15.33
N LEU A 171 -13.33 -10.90 -16.51
CA LEU A 171 -13.85 -10.05 -17.59
C LEU A 171 -14.38 -10.98 -18.68
N ASP A 172 -15.57 -11.50 -18.46
CA ASP A 172 -16.23 -12.36 -19.42
C ASP A 172 -16.69 -11.53 -20.62
N THR A 173 -16.21 -11.90 -21.79
CA THR A 173 -16.59 -11.25 -23.04
C THR A 173 -17.76 -11.94 -23.73
N SER A 174 -18.11 -13.16 -23.36
CA SER A 174 -19.17 -13.94 -23.99
C SER A 174 -20.47 -13.95 -23.20
N ASN A 175 -20.38 -14.04 -21.88
CA ASN A 175 -21.56 -14.06 -21.01
C ASN A 175 -21.21 -13.50 -19.63
N PRO A 176 -21.39 -12.19 -19.42
CA PRO A 176 -20.96 -11.55 -18.17
C PRO A 176 -21.73 -11.99 -16.91
N THR A 177 -22.70 -12.89 -17.04
CA THR A 177 -23.54 -13.32 -15.92
C THR A 177 -23.28 -14.76 -15.45
N ASP A 178 -22.42 -15.53 -16.13
CA ASP A 178 -22.28 -16.95 -15.82
C ASP A 178 -21.17 -17.28 -14.81
N GLY A 179 -20.42 -16.28 -14.39
CA GLY A 179 -19.32 -16.48 -13.42
C GLY A 179 -18.05 -17.01 -14.06
N ALA A 180 -17.11 -17.40 -13.22
CA ALA A 180 -15.78 -17.86 -13.67
C ALA A 180 -15.88 -19.28 -14.28
N ASP A 181 -15.83 -19.37 -15.60
CA ASP A 181 -15.85 -20.64 -16.30
C ASP A 181 -14.53 -20.90 -17.07
N SER A 182 -14.51 -21.99 -17.85
CA SER A 182 -13.34 -22.38 -18.62
C SER A 182 -13.06 -21.47 -19.82
N ASN A 183 -14.01 -20.64 -20.19
CA ASN A 183 -13.89 -19.74 -21.33
C ASN A 183 -13.45 -18.33 -20.96
N ASP A 184 -13.33 -18.04 -19.67
CA ASP A 184 -12.85 -16.74 -19.21
C ASP A 184 -11.40 -16.54 -19.66
N GLU A 185 -11.18 -15.63 -20.56
CA GLU A 185 -9.86 -15.37 -21.14
C GLU A 185 -9.09 -14.28 -20.42
N LYS A 186 -9.77 -13.47 -19.60
CA LYS A 186 -9.16 -12.29 -18.97
C LYS A 186 -9.63 -12.13 -17.54
N ILE A 187 -8.70 -11.77 -16.69
CA ILE A 187 -9.03 -11.33 -15.33
C ILE A 187 -8.50 -9.92 -15.10
N ARG A 188 -9.29 -9.14 -14.41
CA ARG A 188 -8.88 -7.85 -13.87
C ARG A 188 -8.35 -8.08 -12.47
N VAL A 189 -7.13 -7.65 -12.23
CA VAL A 189 -6.49 -7.77 -10.92
C VAL A 189 -6.26 -6.36 -10.37
N LYS A 190 -6.67 -6.16 -9.13
CA LYS A 190 -6.40 -4.92 -8.39
C LYS A 190 -5.53 -5.23 -7.18
N SER A 191 -4.45 -4.50 -7.04
CA SER A 191 -3.64 -4.50 -5.83
C SER A 191 -3.98 -3.26 -5.02
N ILE A 192 -4.49 -3.45 -3.81
CA ILE A 192 -4.98 -2.39 -2.94
C ILE A 192 -4.10 -2.36 -1.69
N VAL A 193 -3.48 -1.20 -1.44
CA VAL A 193 -2.70 -0.98 -0.23
C VAL A 193 -3.33 0.16 0.55
N GLN A 194 -3.60 -0.08 1.85
CA GLN A 194 -4.21 0.91 2.72
C GLN A 194 -3.33 1.14 3.96
N TRP A 195 -3.36 2.37 4.49
CA TRP A 195 -2.66 2.74 5.72
C TRP A 195 -3.32 3.95 6.37
N VAL A 196 -3.00 4.19 7.64
CA VAL A 196 -3.43 5.41 8.32
C VAL A 196 -2.32 6.45 8.23
N ASP A 197 -2.69 7.63 7.77
CA ASP A 197 -1.80 8.78 7.75
C ASP A 197 -1.67 9.35 9.17
N ALA A 198 -0.48 9.26 9.75
CA ALA A 198 -0.24 9.71 11.13
C ALA A 198 -0.50 11.20 11.35
N SER A 199 -0.44 12.01 10.28
CA SER A 199 -0.64 13.46 10.40
C SER A 199 -2.10 13.86 10.46
N SER A 200 -2.99 13.09 9.81
CA SER A 200 -4.42 13.43 9.69
C SER A 200 -5.35 12.37 10.30
N ASN A 201 -4.79 11.25 10.72
CA ASN A 201 -5.52 10.07 11.19
C ASN A 201 -6.55 9.53 10.17
N ASN A 202 -6.38 9.89 8.91
CA ASN A 202 -7.26 9.44 7.82
C ASN A 202 -6.67 8.20 7.15
N THR A 203 -7.54 7.29 6.75
CA THR A 203 -7.15 6.14 5.92
C THR A 203 -6.77 6.65 4.52
N ARG A 204 -5.60 6.24 4.07
CA ARG A 204 -5.10 6.47 2.71
C ARG A 204 -5.13 5.14 1.97
N ARG A 205 -5.28 5.23 0.65
CA ARG A 205 -5.37 4.06 -0.23
C ARG A 205 -4.60 4.32 -1.52
N VAL A 206 -3.88 3.30 -1.97
CA VAL A 206 -3.31 3.20 -3.31
C VAL A 206 -3.91 1.97 -3.95
N GLU A 207 -4.32 2.10 -5.19
CA GLU A 207 -4.86 1.01 -5.99
C GLU A 207 -4.13 0.99 -7.34
N LEU A 208 -3.59 -0.17 -7.69
CA LEU A 208 -3.04 -0.45 -9.01
C LEU A 208 -3.89 -1.53 -9.66
N GLU A 209 -4.13 -1.41 -10.95
CA GLU A 209 -4.96 -2.34 -11.69
C GLU A 209 -4.20 -2.84 -12.93
N THR A 210 -4.39 -4.11 -13.25
CA THR A 210 -3.92 -4.69 -14.51
C THR A 210 -4.93 -5.72 -15.00
N ILE A 211 -4.83 -6.06 -16.28
CA ILE A 211 -5.61 -7.14 -16.87
C ILE A 211 -4.60 -8.23 -17.27
N LEU A 212 -4.84 -9.44 -16.78
CA LEU A 212 -4.11 -10.63 -17.18
C LEU A 212 -5.00 -11.45 -18.08
N SER A 213 -4.44 -12.02 -19.12
CA SER A 213 -5.18 -12.83 -20.08
C SER A 213 -4.54 -14.19 -20.25
N ASN A 214 -5.29 -15.09 -20.85
CA ASN A 214 -4.85 -16.39 -21.31
C ASN A 214 -4.13 -16.28 -22.67
N TRP A 215 -3.73 -15.07 -23.05
CA TRP A 215 -3.14 -14.82 -24.36
C TRP A 215 -1.69 -15.27 -24.41
N GLU A 216 -1.37 -16.03 -25.45
CA GLU A 216 -0.02 -16.33 -25.87
C GLU A 216 0.41 -15.26 -26.85
N GLY A 217 1.44 -14.46 -26.53
CA GLY A 217 1.97 -13.40 -27.37
C GLY A 217 2.62 -13.90 -28.66
#